data_016e7cfc7ae1eead081734ea10ec4cf8
#
_entry.id   016e7cfc7ae1eead081734ea10ec4cf8
#
_cell.length_a   1.000
_cell.length_b   1.000
_cell.length_c   1.000
_cell.angle_alpha   90.00
_cell.angle_beta   90.00
_cell.angle_gamma   90.00
#
_symmetry.space_group_name_H-M   'P 1'
#
loop_
_entity.id
_entity.type
_entity.pdbx_description
1 polymer ?
#
loop_
_entity_poly.entity_id
_entity_poly.type
_entity_poly.pdbx_seq_one_letter_code
_entity_poly.pdbx_strand_id
1 'polypeptide(L)'
;MNIIFRTVYGSRLFGTHNENSDTDYKQIHKENLRNIVLKKDKDNVTKNTNAKGKNTKDDVDDDSKELRQYIRDCLTGQPYAIEMLFARPECIVSSSDAWESIQENRSKLVTNNINGFVGFAKRQTRKYSDKGIKLDELIQLRDYMTGRDLRSTLKEVIQDFDFSDKKFIKVYEKYNSSSKKMDDMMEVADSDHPLNRKAHLVYSSISEKIDNYGVRVQLSRVSNGCDYKAFYHAIRVCWELEELL
;
A
#
# COMPACT_ATOMS: atom_id res chain seq x y z
N MET A 1 -3.13 15.23 22.54
CA MET A 1 -2.12 15.14 21.44
C MET A 1 -1.69 16.56 21.11
N ASN A 2 -0.44 16.88 21.25
CA ASN A 2 0.13 18.20 20.95
C ASN A 2 0.93 18.09 19.64
N ILE A 3 0.43 18.68 18.55
CA ILE A 3 1.09 18.69 17.24
C ILE A 3 2.22 19.72 17.30
N ILE A 4 3.44 19.29 16.99
CA ILE A 4 4.64 20.12 16.99
C ILE A 4 5.10 20.47 15.57
N PHE A 5 4.64 19.72 14.57
CA PHE A 5 4.95 19.95 13.17
C PHE A 5 3.84 19.42 12.27
N ARG A 6 3.51 20.14 11.20
CA ARG A 6 2.59 19.69 10.14
C ARG A 6 3.06 20.21 8.80
N THR A 7 3.08 19.33 7.80
CA THR A 7 3.45 19.66 6.43
C THR A 7 2.46 19.05 5.44
N VAL A 8 2.25 19.68 4.29
CA VAL A 8 1.64 18.99 3.15
C VAL A 8 2.59 17.88 2.70
N TYR A 9 2.04 16.78 2.19
CA TYR A 9 2.82 15.61 1.82
C TYR A 9 2.41 15.09 0.43
N GLY A 10 2.96 13.93 0.04
CA GLY A 10 2.63 13.30 -1.23
C GLY A 10 2.98 14.17 -2.43
N SER A 11 2.10 14.21 -3.42
CA SER A 11 2.32 14.93 -4.68
C SER A 11 2.56 16.44 -4.48
N ARG A 12 1.99 17.02 -3.42
CA ARG A 12 2.16 18.46 -3.10
C ARG A 12 3.54 18.77 -2.54
N LEU A 13 4.11 17.91 -1.72
CA LEU A 13 5.47 18.07 -1.21
C LEU A 13 6.51 18.06 -2.35
N PHE A 14 6.28 17.22 -3.36
CA PHE A 14 7.20 17.03 -4.48
C PHE A 14 6.88 17.88 -5.73
N GLY A 15 5.82 18.70 -5.67
CA GLY A 15 5.43 19.57 -6.79
C GLY A 15 4.86 18.82 -8.00
N THR A 16 4.40 17.59 -7.82
CA THR A 16 3.84 16.75 -8.89
C THR A 16 2.31 16.65 -8.86
N HIS A 17 1.67 17.45 -8.02
CA HIS A 17 0.23 17.53 -7.92
C HIS A 17 -0.41 18.20 -9.15
N ASN A 18 -1.64 17.82 -9.42
CA ASN A 18 -2.53 18.43 -10.42
C ASN A 18 -3.89 18.77 -9.79
N GLU A 19 -4.80 19.29 -10.59
CA GLU A 19 -6.16 19.71 -10.16
C GLU A 19 -7.00 18.59 -9.53
N ASN A 20 -6.67 17.32 -9.80
CA ASN A 20 -7.36 16.15 -9.28
C ASN A 20 -6.62 15.46 -8.12
N SER A 21 -5.50 16.04 -7.67
CA SER A 21 -4.73 15.47 -6.58
C SER A 21 -5.40 15.74 -5.23
N ASP A 22 -5.53 14.70 -4.43
CA ASP A 22 -5.88 14.74 -3.01
C ASP A 22 -4.89 15.59 -2.20
N THR A 23 -5.22 15.83 -0.95
CA THR A 23 -4.35 16.57 -0.04
C THR A 23 -3.94 15.69 1.13
N ASP A 24 -2.69 15.28 1.10
CA ASP A 24 -2.08 14.52 2.18
C ASP A 24 -1.38 15.46 3.16
N TYR A 25 -1.52 15.20 4.45
CA TYR A 25 -0.75 15.85 5.50
C TYR A 25 0.01 14.82 6.32
N LYS A 26 1.21 15.19 6.71
CA LYS A 26 1.95 14.46 7.75
C LYS A 26 2.24 15.38 8.92
N GLN A 27 2.11 14.81 10.11
CA GLN A 27 2.26 15.54 11.36
C GLN A 27 3.17 14.79 12.32
N ILE A 28 3.81 15.54 13.19
CA ILE A 28 4.51 15.00 14.35
C ILE A 28 3.82 15.52 15.59
N HIS A 29 3.48 14.62 16.49
CA HIS A 29 2.91 14.99 17.78
C HIS A 29 3.78 14.56 18.95
N LYS A 30 3.70 15.31 20.01
CA LYS A 30 4.27 14.98 21.30
C LYS A 30 3.18 14.37 22.18
N GLU A 31 3.42 13.18 22.67
CA GLU A 31 2.49 12.51 23.56
C GLU A 31 2.63 13.03 25.01
N ASN A 32 1.56 12.90 25.78
CA ASN A 32 1.58 13.27 27.18
C ASN A 32 2.45 12.28 27.98
N LEU A 33 3.27 12.80 28.89
CA LEU A 33 4.16 11.99 29.72
C LEU A 33 3.42 10.87 30.48
N ARG A 34 2.19 11.15 30.96
CA ARG A 34 1.36 10.15 31.64
C ARG A 34 1.04 8.97 30.72
N ASN A 35 0.70 9.23 29.45
CA ASN A 35 0.39 8.17 28.49
C ASN A 35 1.64 7.35 28.16
N ILE A 36 2.80 8.00 28.07
CA ILE A 36 4.08 7.35 27.85
C ILE A 36 4.41 6.39 29.00
N VAL A 37 4.33 6.88 30.25
CA VAL A 37 4.62 6.08 31.45
C VAL A 37 3.63 4.91 31.59
N LEU A 38 2.37 5.12 31.24
CA LEU A 38 1.32 4.08 31.29
C LEU A 38 1.29 3.17 30.04
N LYS A 39 2.21 3.36 29.09
CA LYS A 39 2.24 2.62 27.80
C LYS A 39 0.90 2.68 27.05
N LYS A 40 0.24 3.83 27.09
CA LYS A 40 -1.03 4.14 26.38
C LYS A 40 -0.81 5.07 25.19
N ASP A 41 0.43 5.39 24.90
CA ASP A 41 0.84 6.17 23.76
C ASP A 41 0.55 5.41 22.44
N LYS A 42 0.25 6.17 21.39
CA LYS A 42 0.04 5.65 20.05
C LYS A 42 1.16 6.14 19.16
N ASP A 43 1.92 5.22 18.61
CA ASP A 43 3.02 5.54 17.68
C ASP A 43 2.52 6.22 16.40
N ASN A 44 1.29 5.91 15.98
CA ASN A 44 0.68 6.47 14.78
C ASN A 44 -0.82 6.71 14.98
N VAL A 45 -1.31 7.85 14.49
CA VAL A 45 -2.73 8.21 14.45
C VAL A 45 -3.06 8.70 13.06
N THR A 46 -3.82 7.92 12.30
CA THR A 46 -4.28 8.29 10.96
C THR A 46 -5.74 8.72 11.02
N LYS A 47 -6.06 9.84 10.38
CA LYS A 47 -7.41 10.32 10.14
C LYS A 47 -7.58 10.53 8.65
N ASN A 48 -8.70 10.07 8.12
CA ASN A 48 -9.01 10.28 6.72
C ASN A 48 -10.49 10.68 6.59
N THR A 49 -10.79 11.51 5.60
CA THR A 49 -12.14 11.98 5.32
C THR A 49 -12.89 11.10 4.34
N ASN A 50 -12.26 10.05 3.83
CA ASN A 50 -12.82 9.15 2.82
C ASN A 50 -13.99 8.30 3.37
N ALA A 51 -15.20 8.83 3.26
CA ALA A 51 -16.41 8.19 3.81
C ALA A 51 -16.90 6.95 3.00
N LYS A 52 -16.40 6.72 1.76
CA LYS A 52 -16.91 5.69 0.82
C LYS A 52 -15.84 4.76 0.24
N GLY A 53 -14.63 4.75 0.78
CA GLY A 53 -13.57 3.87 0.29
C GLY A 53 -12.98 4.20 -1.10
N LYS A 54 -13.36 5.32 -1.71
CA LYS A 54 -12.82 5.80 -2.99
C LYS A 54 -12.23 7.19 -2.78
N ASN A 55 -10.95 7.34 -3.08
CA ASN A 55 -10.28 8.64 -2.99
C ASN A 55 -10.86 9.62 -4.01
N THR A 56 -11.17 10.81 -3.55
CA THR A 56 -11.61 11.96 -4.33
C THR A 56 -10.62 13.12 -4.14
N LYS A 57 -10.67 14.13 -4.98
CA LYS A 57 -9.83 15.33 -4.85
C LYS A 57 -10.06 16.11 -3.55
N ASP A 58 -11.21 15.92 -2.93
CA ASP A 58 -11.61 16.63 -1.70
C ASP A 58 -11.25 15.81 -0.44
N ASP A 59 -10.66 14.62 -0.61
CA ASP A 59 -10.21 13.80 0.50
C ASP A 59 -8.95 14.40 1.14
N VAL A 60 -8.94 14.34 2.45
CA VAL A 60 -7.81 14.76 3.27
C VAL A 60 -7.33 13.57 4.07
N ASP A 61 -6.10 13.16 3.82
CA ASP A 61 -5.41 12.16 4.63
C ASP A 61 -4.45 12.87 5.60
N ASP A 62 -4.64 12.63 6.88
CA ASP A 62 -3.87 13.24 7.96
C ASP A 62 -3.22 12.13 8.82
N ASP A 63 -1.92 11.95 8.65
CA ASP A 63 -1.12 10.92 9.30
C ASP A 63 -0.17 11.54 10.32
N SER A 64 -0.36 11.21 11.59
CA SER A 64 0.38 11.78 12.71
C SER A 64 1.25 10.73 13.41
N LYS A 65 2.57 10.98 13.49
CA LYS A 65 3.55 10.16 14.20
C LYS A 65 3.88 10.74 15.57
N GLU A 66 4.05 9.85 16.53
CA GLU A 66 4.62 10.23 17.83
C GLU A 66 6.11 10.57 17.67
N LEU A 67 6.58 11.62 18.36
CA LEU A 67 7.92 12.17 18.19
C LEU A 67 9.03 11.14 18.38
N ARG A 68 8.94 10.27 19.39
CA ARG A 68 9.99 9.25 19.64
C ARG A 68 10.03 8.21 18.51
N GLN A 69 8.86 7.83 17.98
CA GLN A 69 8.79 6.94 16.83
C GLN A 69 9.33 7.62 15.59
N TYR A 70 9.02 8.89 15.36
CA TYR A 70 9.58 9.67 14.27
C TYR A 70 11.10 9.72 14.30
N ILE A 71 11.70 9.99 15.47
CA ILE A 71 13.17 9.98 15.62
C ILE A 71 13.75 8.60 15.29
N ARG A 72 13.13 7.51 15.75
CA ARG A 72 13.56 6.15 15.38
C ARG A 72 13.48 5.92 13.87
N ASP A 73 12.41 6.41 13.25
CA ASP A 73 12.22 6.27 11.81
C ASP A 73 13.26 7.07 11.00
N CYS A 74 13.69 8.24 11.47
CA CYS A 74 14.85 8.94 10.93
C CYS A 74 16.12 8.10 11.03
N LEU A 75 16.43 7.60 12.22
CA LEU A 75 17.63 6.80 12.48
C LEU A 75 17.67 5.45 11.76
N THR A 76 16.49 4.93 11.35
CA THR A 76 16.38 3.73 10.53
C THR A 76 16.26 4.02 9.03
N GLY A 77 16.41 5.28 8.63
CA GLY A 77 16.38 5.71 7.23
C GLY A 77 15.03 5.47 6.55
N GLN A 78 13.92 5.75 7.25
CA GLN A 78 12.60 5.68 6.61
C GLN A 78 12.43 6.89 5.69
N PRO A 79 12.12 6.70 4.38
CA PRO A 79 12.04 7.81 3.42
C PRO A 79 11.15 8.95 3.90
N TYR A 80 9.93 8.64 4.35
CA TYR A 80 8.99 9.68 4.78
C TYR A 80 9.51 10.55 5.91
N ALA A 81 10.32 9.98 6.83
CA ALA A 81 10.85 10.72 7.98
C ALA A 81 11.95 11.69 7.53
N ILE A 82 12.79 11.26 6.60
CA ILE A 82 13.80 12.12 5.97
C ILE A 82 13.13 13.21 5.13
N GLU A 83 12.16 12.87 4.30
CA GLU A 83 11.40 13.83 3.48
C GLU A 83 10.74 14.91 4.34
N MET A 84 10.16 14.57 5.49
CA MET A 84 9.60 15.54 6.44
C MET A 84 10.68 16.44 7.06
N LEU A 85 11.84 15.86 7.38
CA LEU A 85 12.97 16.58 7.98
C LEU A 85 13.55 17.66 7.04
N PHE A 86 13.43 17.44 5.72
CA PHE A 86 13.86 18.36 4.67
C PHE A 86 12.67 18.99 3.91
N ALA A 87 11.48 19.00 4.53
CA ALA A 87 10.31 19.64 3.91
C ALA A 87 10.59 21.10 3.59
N ARG A 88 10.21 21.52 2.37
CA ARG A 88 10.41 22.90 1.90
C ARG A 88 9.54 23.86 2.72
N PRO A 89 10.03 25.10 3.00
CA PRO A 89 9.30 26.06 3.82
C PRO A 89 7.86 26.31 3.35
N GLU A 90 7.62 26.38 2.04
CA GLU A 90 6.29 26.59 1.46
C GLU A 90 5.32 25.41 1.64
N CYS A 91 5.82 24.24 2.01
CA CYS A 91 5.04 23.05 2.31
C CYS A 91 4.68 22.95 3.79
N ILE A 92 5.34 23.72 4.66
CA ILE A 92 5.13 23.68 6.11
C ILE A 92 3.83 24.41 6.46
N VAL A 93 2.90 23.70 7.10
CA VAL A 93 1.62 24.25 7.56
C VAL A 93 1.75 24.83 8.97
N SER A 94 2.48 24.15 9.83
CA SER A 94 2.77 24.64 11.19
C SER A 94 4.07 24.05 11.73
N SER A 95 4.80 24.84 12.48
CA SER A 95 6.04 24.49 13.17
C SER A 95 6.00 25.01 14.61
N SER A 96 6.76 24.39 15.48
CA SER A 96 6.99 24.82 16.87
C SER A 96 8.48 24.90 17.17
N ASP A 97 8.86 25.61 18.23
CA ASP A 97 10.26 25.69 18.70
C ASP A 97 10.89 24.30 18.88
N ALA A 98 10.10 23.32 19.33
CA ALA A 98 10.57 21.95 19.47
C ALA A 98 10.94 21.32 18.13
N TRP A 99 10.18 21.59 17.07
CA TRP A 99 10.49 21.13 15.72
C TRP A 99 11.67 21.90 15.12
N GLU A 100 11.74 23.19 15.33
CA GLU A 100 12.86 24.02 14.87
C GLU A 100 14.19 23.52 15.44
N SER A 101 14.23 23.18 16.73
CA SER A 101 15.39 22.56 17.35
C SER A 101 15.76 21.20 16.70
N ILE A 102 14.79 20.42 16.23
CA ILE A 102 15.04 19.18 15.47
C ILE A 102 15.63 19.50 14.12
N GLN A 103 15.07 20.49 13.40
CA GLN A 103 15.58 20.90 12.09
C GLN A 103 17.00 21.45 12.15
N GLU A 104 17.34 22.24 13.15
CA GLU A 104 18.72 22.73 13.38
C GLU A 104 19.72 21.57 13.58
N ASN A 105 19.26 20.48 14.17
CA ASN A 105 20.08 19.29 14.42
C ASN A 105 19.85 18.14 13.41
N ARG A 106 19.20 18.41 12.28
CA ARG A 106 18.80 17.39 11.31
C ARG A 106 19.93 16.51 10.80
N SER A 107 21.15 17.06 10.65
CA SER A 107 22.32 16.30 10.22
C SER A 107 22.68 15.14 11.17
N LYS A 108 22.31 15.22 12.46
CA LYS A 108 22.51 14.16 13.44
C LYS A 108 21.46 13.03 13.33
N LEU A 109 20.36 13.28 12.63
CA LEU A 109 19.26 12.32 12.44
C LEU A 109 19.34 11.61 11.10
N VAL A 110 20.13 12.13 10.16
CA VAL A 110 20.40 11.46 8.89
C VAL A 110 21.46 10.39 9.10
N THR A 111 21.21 9.19 8.61
CA THR A 111 22.12 8.06 8.75
C THR A 111 22.42 7.46 7.38
N ASN A 112 23.52 6.73 7.27
CA ASN A 112 23.85 5.94 6.09
C ASN A 112 23.08 4.59 6.00
N ASN A 113 22.04 4.41 6.82
CA ASN A 113 21.20 3.24 6.76
C ASN A 113 20.18 3.34 5.61
N ILE A 114 20.52 2.80 4.47
CA ILE A 114 19.73 2.84 3.24
C ILE A 114 18.59 1.80 3.17
N ASN A 115 18.48 0.91 4.16
CA ASN A 115 17.55 -0.22 4.11
C ASN A 115 16.08 0.22 3.96
N GLY A 116 15.70 1.33 4.60
CA GLY A 116 14.36 1.91 4.48
C GLY A 116 14.04 2.33 3.03
N PHE A 117 14.98 3.01 2.38
CA PHE A 117 14.86 3.47 0.99
C PHE A 117 14.81 2.30 0.01
N VAL A 118 15.75 1.36 0.11
CA VAL A 118 15.78 0.15 -0.74
C VAL A 118 14.51 -0.67 -0.55
N GLY A 119 14.06 -0.85 0.69
CA GLY A 119 12.82 -1.57 1.01
C GLY A 119 11.59 -0.88 0.43
N PHE A 120 11.53 0.46 0.48
CA PHE A 120 10.44 1.23 -0.12
C PHE A 120 10.43 1.09 -1.64
N ALA A 121 11.56 1.30 -2.32
CA ALA A 121 11.69 1.15 -3.76
C ALA A 121 11.25 -0.26 -4.22
N LYS A 122 11.74 -1.32 -3.57
CA LYS A 122 11.33 -2.71 -3.85
C LYS A 122 9.83 -2.93 -3.66
N ARG A 123 9.21 -2.34 -2.62
CA ARG A 123 7.75 -2.45 -2.41
C ARG A 123 6.97 -1.72 -3.51
N GLN A 124 7.45 -0.54 -3.95
CA GLN A 124 6.77 0.19 -5.02
C GLN A 124 6.81 -0.58 -6.35
N THR A 125 7.95 -1.11 -6.74
CA THR A 125 8.07 -1.88 -7.98
C THR A 125 7.21 -3.16 -7.96
N ARG A 126 7.19 -3.90 -6.86
CA ARG A 126 6.36 -5.12 -6.73
C ARG A 126 4.86 -4.85 -6.68
N LYS A 127 4.47 -3.81 -5.95
CA LYS A 127 3.05 -3.54 -5.66
C LYS A 127 2.20 -3.38 -6.92
N TYR A 128 2.79 -2.92 -8.02
CA TYR A 128 2.03 -2.54 -9.21
C TYR A 128 2.22 -3.48 -10.38
N SER A 129 3.39 -4.06 -10.59
CA SER A 129 3.57 -5.15 -11.55
C SER A 129 2.67 -6.34 -11.18
N ASP A 130 2.64 -6.72 -9.90
CA ASP A 130 1.82 -7.84 -9.44
C ASP A 130 0.31 -7.55 -9.52
N LYS A 131 -0.13 -6.32 -9.26
CA LYS A 131 -1.57 -5.97 -9.32
C LYS A 131 -2.15 -6.01 -10.74
N GLY A 132 -1.41 -5.57 -11.73
CA GLY A 132 -1.82 -5.66 -13.13
C GLY A 132 -1.97 -7.11 -13.56
N ILE A 133 -0.95 -7.94 -13.29
CA ILE A 133 -0.97 -9.38 -13.62
C ILE A 133 -2.12 -10.09 -12.89
N LYS A 134 -2.31 -9.82 -11.59
CA LYS A 134 -3.45 -10.37 -10.83
C LYS A 134 -4.79 -10.05 -11.48
N LEU A 135 -5.00 -8.80 -11.88
CA LEU A 135 -6.23 -8.39 -12.53
C LEU A 135 -6.44 -9.10 -13.88
N ASP A 136 -5.38 -9.22 -14.69
CA ASP A 136 -5.45 -9.92 -15.95
C ASP A 136 -5.79 -11.41 -15.78
N GLU A 137 -5.15 -12.08 -14.83
CA GLU A 137 -5.45 -13.48 -14.53
C GLU A 137 -6.88 -13.68 -13.99
N LEU A 138 -7.37 -12.76 -13.12
CA LEU A 138 -8.75 -12.80 -12.64
C LEU A 138 -9.75 -12.65 -13.78
N ILE A 139 -9.50 -11.73 -14.73
CA ILE A 139 -10.35 -11.54 -15.90
C ILE A 139 -10.33 -12.80 -16.77
N GLN A 140 -9.15 -13.36 -17.06
CA GLN A 140 -9.04 -14.59 -17.84
C GLN A 140 -9.81 -15.75 -17.20
N LEU A 141 -9.70 -15.94 -15.89
CA LEU A 141 -10.44 -16.98 -15.17
C LEU A 141 -11.95 -16.72 -15.21
N ARG A 142 -12.40 -15.49 -14.95
CA ARG A 142 -13.82 -15.11 -15.03
C ARG A 142 -14.38 -15.36 -16.42
N ASP A 143 -13.68 -14.91 -17.45
CA ASP A 143 -14.13 -15.06 -18.84
C ASP A 143 -14.16 -16.52 -19.26
N TYR A 144 -13.20 -17.34 -18.81
CA TYR A 144 -13.21 -18.78 -19.00
C TYR A 144 -14.40 -19.45 -18.32
N MET A 145 -14.77 -19.00 -17.11
CA MET A 145 -15.94 -19.53 -16.38
C MET A 145 -17.27 -19.05 -16.99
N THR A 146 -17.27 -17.94 -17.72
CA THR A 146 -18.47 -17.39 -18.36
C THR A 146 -18.99 -18.35 -19.42
N GLY A 147 -20.30 -18.64 -19.38
CA GLY A 147 -20.95 -19.60 -20.31
C GLY A 147 -20.83 -21.07 -19.89
N ARG A 148 -20.17 -21.39 -18.79
CA ARG A 148 -20.11 -22.74 -18.21
C ARG A 148 -21.21 -22.96 -17.16
N ASP A 149 -21.51 -24.21 -16.83
CA ASP A 149 -22.48 -24.52 -15.77
C ASP A 149 -21.89 -24.23 -14.38
N LEU A 150 -22.13 -23.02 -13.89
CA LEU A 150 -21.65 -22.59 -12.58
C LEU A 150 -22.37 -23.25 -11.39
N ARG A 151 -23.38 -24.10 -11.62
CA ARG A 151 -24.04 -24.91 -10.57
C ARG A 151 -23.18 -26.13 -10.20
N SER A 152 -22.29 -26.52 -11.08
CA SER A 152 -21.30 -27.58 -10.85
C SER A 152 -20.25 -27.18 -9.81
N THR A 153 -19.37 -28.10 -9.44
CA THR A 153 -18.23 -27.82 -8.57
C THR A 153 -17.17 -26.99 -9.32
N LEU A 154 -16.35 -26.26 -8.55
CA LEU A 154 -15.24 -25.52 -9.13
C LEU A 154 -14.30 -26.46 -9.90
N LYS A 155 -14.03 -27.68 -9.37
CA LYS A 155 -13.19 -28.70 -10.00
C LYS A 155 -13.68 -29.05 -11.42
N GLU A 156 -14.97 -29.25 -11.59
CA GLU A 156 -15.57 -29.60 -12.88
C GLU A 156 -15.48 -28.42 -13.87
N VAL A 157 -15.69 -27.19 -13.39
CA VAL A 157 -15.70 -26.00 -14.25
C VAL A 157 -14.31 -25.66 -14.75
N ILE A 158 -13.25 -25.85 -13.94
CA ILE A 158 -11.87 -25.46 -14.29
C ILE A 158 -11.04 -26.61 -14.85
N GLN A 159 -11.64 -27.78 -15.13
CA GLN A 159 -10.93 -28.99 -15.52
C GLN A 159 -9.94 -28.76 -16.68
N ASP A 160 -10.31 -27.95 -17.66
CA ASP A 160 -9.51 -27.65 -18.86
C ASP A 160 -8.93 -26.23 -18.84
N PHE A 161 -8.87 -25.57 -17.67
CA PHE A 161 -8.25 -24.27 -17.54
C PHE A 161 -6.74 -24.41 -17.52
N ASP A 162 -6.04 -23.64 -18.34
CA ASP A 162 -4.56 -23.64 -18.36
C ASP A 162 -3.98 -22.80 -17.23
N PHE A 163 -3.28 -23.45 -16.31
CA PHE A 163 -2.62 -22.84 -15.17
C PHE A 163 -1.12 -22.60 -15.39
N SER A 164 -0.54 -23.03 -16.51
CA SER A 164 0.91 -23.15 -16.71
C SER A 164 1.65 -21.81 -16.63
N ASP A 165 1.01 -20.72 -17.07
CA ASP A 165 1.57 -19.36 -17.09
C ASP A 165 0.98 -18.45 -16.01
N LYS A 166 0.19 -18.99 -15.07
CA LYS A 166 -0.48 -18.19 -14.02
C LYS A 166 0.42 -18.06 -12.79
N LYS A 167 0.61 -16.83 -12.36
CA LYS A 167 1.38 -16.50 -11.15
C LYS A 167 0.52 -16.46 -9.89
N PHE A 168 -0.73 -16.02 -10.01
CA PHE A 168 -1.64 -15.75 -8.90
C PHE A 168 -2.87 -16.64 -8.90
N ILE A 169 -2.95 -17.62 -9.80
CA ILE A 169 -3.97 -18.65 -9.82
C ILE A 169 -3.27 -20.00 -9.89
N LYS A 170 -3.47 -20.82 -8.87
CA LYS A 170 -2.85 -22.15 -8.82
C LYS A 170 -3.73 -23.15 -8.05
N VAL A 171 -3.65 -24.40 -8.43
CA VAL A 171 -4.27 -25.53 -7.71
C VAL A 171 -3.22 -26.22 -6.85
N TYR A 172 -3.58 -26.58 -5.62
CA TYR A 172 -2.71 -27.23 -4.67
C TYR A 172 -3.49 -28.01 -3.64
N GLU A 173 -2.81 -28.91 -2.91
CA GLU A 173 -3.40 -29.64 -1.80
C GLU A 173 -3.07 -28.96 -0.47
N LYS A 174 -4.06 -28.86 0.43
CA LYS A 174 -3.91 -28.28 1.76
C LYS A 174 -4.42 -29.25 2.82
N TYR A 175 -3.62 -29.48 3.85
CA TYR A 175 -4.03 -30.32 4.96
C TYR A 175 -5.12 -29.61 5.80
N ASN A 176 -6.25 -30.26 5.96
CA ASN A 176 -7.37 -29.81 6.78
C ASN A 176 -7.32 -30.49 8.14
N SER A 177 -6.95 -29.74 9.19
CA SER A 177 -6.83 -30.28 10.55
C SER A 177 -8.16 -30.75 11.15
N SER A 178 -9.29 -30.21 10.71
CA SER A 178 -10.62 -30.59 11.21
C SER A 178 -11.08 -31.90 10.63
N SER A 179 -10.89 -32.13 9.33
CA SER A 179 -11.25 -33.39 8.64
C SER A 179 -10.15 -34.44 8.68
N LYS A 180 -8.90 -34.05 9.06
CA LYS A 180 -7.67 -34.87 9.01
C LYS A 180 -7.39 -35.45 7.62
N LYS A 181 -7.70 -34.69 6.56
CA LYS A 181 -7.53 -35.09 5.15
C LYS A 181 -6.87 -33.95 4.36
N MET A 182 -6.33 -34.30 3.19
CA MET A 182 -5.91 -33.31 2.20
C MET A 182 -7.14 -32.85 1.42
N ASP A 183 -7.31 -31.55 1.31
CA ASP A 183 -8.36 -30.93 0.50
C ASP A 183 -7.70 -30.29 -0.74
N ASP A 184 -8.29 -30.54 -1.93
CA ASP A 184 -7.91 -29.87 -3.17
C ASP A 184 -8.38 -28.41 -3.09
N MET A 185 -7.46 -27.48 -3.25
CA MET A 185 -7.69 -26.05 -3.14
C MET A 185 -7.26 -25.32 -4.41
N MET A 186 -7.92 -24.22 -4.72
CA MET A 186 -7.46 -23.25 -5.70
C MET A 186 -7.21 -21.90 -5.00
N GLU A 187 -5.99 -21.40 -5.12
CA GLU A 187 -5.68 -20.01 -4.77
C GLU A 187 -6.01 -19.12 -5.95
N VAL A 188 -6.75 -18.04 -5.68
CA VAL A 188 -7.10 -17.00 -6.67
C VAL A 188 -6.81 -15.64 -6.06
N ALA A 189 -5.73 -15.01 -6.50
CA ALA A 189 -5.32 -13.68 -6.04
C ALA A 189 -5.39 -13.53 -4.51
N ASP A 190 -4.62 -14.36 -3.81
CA ASP A 190 -4.49 -14.41 -2.33
C ASP A 190 -5.75 -14.91 -1.59
N SER A 191 -6.68 -15.58 -2.27
CA SER A 191 -7.85 -16.20 -1.64
C SER A 191 -7.94 -17.68 -1.97
N ASP A 192 -8.10 -18.49 -0.94
CA ASP A 192 -8.23 -19.94 -1.07
C ASP A 192 -9.68 -20.37 -1.28
N HIS A 193 -9.91 -21.22 -2.26
CA HIS A 193 -11.22 -21.80 -2.57
C HIS A 193 -11.11 -23.33 -2.67
N PRO A 194 -11.89 -24.08 -1.87
CA PRO A 194 -11.96 -25.53 -2.03
C PRO A 194 -12.52 -25.91 -3.41
N LEU A 195 -11.91 -26.88 -4.08
CA LEU A 195 -12.34 -27.31 -5.41
C LEU A 195 -13.73 -27.98 -5.45
N ASN A 196 -14.18 -28.50 -4.32
CA ASN A 196 -15.54 -29.05 -4.16
C ASN A 196 -16.62 -27.97 -3.97
N ARG A 197 -16.22 -26.68 -3.84
CA ARG A 197 -17.16 -25.54 -3.71
C ARG A 197 -17.93 -25.33 -5.01
N LYS A 198 -19.17 -24.83 -4.90
CA LYS A 198 -19.97 -24.42 -6.07
C LYS A 198 -19.30 -23.28 -6.83
N ALA A 199 -19.16 -23.45 -8.14
CA ALA A 199 -18.40 -22.53 -8.99
C ALA A 199 -18.99 -21.11 -9.02
N HIS A 200 -20.32 -20.96 -8.92
CA HIS A 200 -20.95 -19.63 -8.91
C HIS A 200 -20.48 -18.75 -7.73
N LEU A 201 -20.17 -19.35 -6.58
CA LEU A 201 -19.68 -18.59 -5.41
C LEU A 201 -18.26 -18.04 -5.66
N VAL A 202 -17.45 -18.80 -6.38
CA VAL A 202 -16.10 -18.37 -6.74
C VAL A 202 -16.17 -17.34 -7.86
N TYR A 203 -17.01 -17.54 -8.85
CA TYR A 203 -17.28 -16.58 -9.92
C TYR A 203 -17.72 -15.21 -9.38
N SER A 204 -18.69 -15.20 -8.44
CA SER A 204 -19.15 -13.96 -7.80
C SER A 204 -18.03 -13.27 -7.03
N SER A 205 -17.22 -14.04 -6.28
CA SER A 205 -16.07 -13.50 -5.56
C SER A 205 -14.99 -12.90 -6.48
N ILE A 206 -14.73 -13.54 -7.63
CA ILE A 206 -13.81 -13.03 -8.65
C ILE A 206 -14.36 -11.75 -9.27
N SER A 207 -15.64 -11.73 -9.65
CA SER A 207 -16.29 -10.56 -10.24
C SER A 207 -16.25 -9.36 -9.29
N GLU A 208 -16.62 -9.56 -8.04
CA GLU A 208 -16.52 -8.52 -7.01
C GLU A 208 -15.08 -7.99 -6.83
N LYS A 209 -14.08 -8.88 -6.83
CA LYS A 209 -12.69 -8.47 -6.79
C LYS A 209 -12.31 -7.61 -7.99
N ILE A 210 -12.70 -8.00 -9.22
CA ILE A 210 -12.43 -7.26 -10.45
C ILE A 210 -13.07 -5.87 -10.37
N ASP A 211 -14.33 -5.77 -9.95
CA ASP A 211 -15.08 -4.51 -9.85
C ASP A 211 -14.47 -3.56 -8.79
N ASN A 212 -13.87 -4.11 -7.76
CA ASN A 212 -13.20 -3.36 -6.71
C ASN A 212 -11.77 -2.91 -7.07
N TYR A 213 -11.22 -3.34 -8.21
CA TYR A 213 -9.93 -2.80 -8.65
C TYR A 213 -10.07 -1.33 -9.05
N GLY A 214 -9.29 -0.48 -8.38
CA GLY A 214 -9.30 0.97 -8.63
C GLY A 214 -8.83 1.33 -10.05
N VAL A 215 -9.26 2.50 -10.52
CA VAL A 215 -8.94 3.07 -11.85
C VAL A 215 -7.44 3.01 -12.17
N ARG A 216 -6.58 3.17 -11.16
CA ARG A 216 -5.13 3.15 -11.30
C ARG A 216 -4.58 1.79 -11.76
N VAL A 217 -5.16 0.68 -11.28
CA VAL A 217 -4.75 -0.67 -11.71
C VAL A 217 -5.25 -0.93 -13.14
N GLN A 218 -6.43 -0.45 -13.48
CA GLN A 218 -6.96 -0.55 -14.85
C GLN A 218 -6.10 0.27 -15.83
N LEU A 219 -5.66 1.46 -15.44
CA LEU A 219 -4.73 2.27 -16.24
C LEU A 219 -3.37 1.58 -16.40
N SER A 220 -2.83 0.96 -15.36
CA SER A 220 -1.56 0.22 -15.47
C SER A 220 -1.67 -0.95 -16.45
N ARG A 221 -2.83 -1.62 -16.51
CA ARG A 221 -3.11 -2.69 -17.46
C ARG A 221 -3.03 -2.20 -18.92
N VAL A 222 -3.67 -1.06 -19.23
CA VAL A 222 -3.62 -0.42 -20.58
C VAL A 222 -2.20 0.03 -20.93
N SER A 223 -1.37 0.31 -19.93
CA SER A 223 0.02 0.77 -20.07
C SER A 223 1.04 -0.38 -19.98
N ASN A 224 0.72 -1.57 -20.48
CA ASN A 224 1.58 -2.77 -20.45
C ASN A 224 2.06 -3.17 -19.04
N GLY A 225 1.19 -3.03 -18.04
CA GLY A 225 1.50 -3.36 -16.64
C GLY A 225 2.32 -2.31 -15.90
N CYS A 226 2.58 -1.14 -16.50
CA CYS A 226 3.37 -0.09 -15.89
C CYS A 226 2.50 0.87 -15.07
N ASP A 227 2.72 0.94 -13.76
CA ASP A 227 2.19 2.02 -12.92
C ASP A 227 3.21 3.17 -12.85
N TYR A 228 3.04 4.18 -13.67
CA TYR A 228 3.94 5.33 -13.74
C TYR A 228 4.11 6.06 -12.40
N LYS A 229 3.07 6.14 -11.56
CA LYS A 229 3.18 6.77 -10.24
C LYS A 229 4.07 5.96 -9.30
N ALA A 230 4.00 4.64 -9.35
CA ALA A 230 4.89 3.77 -8.57
C ALA A 230 6.32 3.84 -9.07
N PHE A 231 6.49 3.87 -10.39
CA PHE A 231 7.80 4.00 -11.02
C PHE A 231 8.44 5.35 -10.65
N TYR A 232 7.67 6.43 -10.73
CA TYR A 232 8.11 7.75 -10.27
C TYR A 232 8.56 7.72 -8.80
N HIS A 233 7.77 7.12 -7.89
CA HIS A 233 8.15 7.01 -6.49
C HIS A 233 9.42 6.20 -6.27
N ALA A 234 9.64 5.14 -7.04
CA ALA A 234 10.85 4.34 -6.95
C ALA A 234 12.09 5.15 -7.41
N ILE A 235 12.00 5.84 -8.56
CA ILE A 235 13.09 6.68 -9.08
C ILE A 235 13.40 7.81 -8.09
N ARG A 236 12.37 8.52 -7.60
CA ARG A 236 12.54 9.60 -6.64
C ARG A 236 13.31 9.16 -5.40
N VAL A 237 12.90 8.04 -4.81
CA VAL A 237 13.54 7.50 -3.61
C VAL A 237 14.99 7.06 -3.88
N CYS A 238 15.29 6.56 -5.08
CA CYS A 238 16.67 6.25 -5.48
C CYS A 238 17.50 7.54 -5.59
N TRP A 239 16.93 8.59 -6.13
CA TRP A 239 17.59 9.90 -6.23
C TRP A 239 17.85 10.54 -4.87
N GLU A 240 16.85 10.54 -3.99
CA GLU A 240 17.02 10.99 -2.60
C GLU A 240 18.13 10.21 -1.87
N LEU A 241 18.23 8.92 -2.16
CA LEU A 241 19.28 8.08 -1.59
C LEU A 241 20.66 8.46 -2.10
N GLU A 242 20.80 8.80 -3.39
CA GLU A 242 22.06 9.27 -3.99
C GLU A 242 22.53 10.58 -3.34
N GLU A 243 21.61 11.50 -3.05
CA GLU A 243 21.92 12.78 -2.37
C GLU A 243 22.30 12.60 -0.88
N LEU A 244 21.91 11.48 -0.25
CA LEU A 244 22.19 11.19 1.16
C LEU A 244 23.53 10.45 1.37
N LEU A 245 24.11 9.86 0.32
CA LEU A 245 25.38 9.11 0.36
C LEU A 245 26.57 9.97 0.01
#